data_9e1472fd8baa37ef7a83e49d97f8107e
#
_entry.id   9e1472fd8baa37ef7a83e49d97f8107e
#
_cell.length_a   1.000
_cell.length_b   1.000
_cell.length_c   1.000
_cell.angle_alpha   90.00
_cell.angle_beta   90.00
_cell.angle_gamma   90.00
#
_symmetry.space_group_name_H-M   'P 1'
#
loop_
_entity.id
_entity.type
_entity.pdbx_description
1 polymer ?
#
loop_
_entity_poly.entity_id
_entity_poly.type
_entity_poly.pdbx_seq_one_letter_code
_entity_poly.pdbx_strand_id
1 'polypeptide(L)'
;MILGVAALMMGLHAGWAQKSIVILYENDVHCGIDGYQKIAGLRDAINKTDTAYAGAVCVGDFLQGNTTGAISKGQYIIDIMKWMDYDAVTLGNHEFDYGIPRMKTLLEQLDAPIVSCNLYDVADQQLVYMPYIIKQYGDKKVAFIGATTPETMLLEAYAFYDTNGGLEYDLRPKTFYKQVQQTVDDARAKGADYVVLLSHVGETTQSMGFNSHLLVNNTRGIDVVLDGHSHEIFEDAKATNLDGKEITVTQTGTQFERIGKLLITPDGRMTTKLLMPADVPYANARVKAATDSVHKLVEAATSKVVAHTDYRLVVSDENRQWIVRGRETNAGDLVADAYRNALKSDIAFENGGGIRNDIMAGDITYGDVIGMLPYDNTLRRIGVTGKLLKEMLTRCTALVPVLDGNFPQCSGLRFTIHCKNHQVSDIEVLQDDGTYAPLDENHTYSVTLTDYNHKGGGFFELFKPCPVLQESSVRYNEALSDYLTKVLGGNTGKAYAQPQGRIKIVED
;
A
#
# COMPACT_ATOMS: atom_id res chain seq x y z
N MET A 1 -56.52 48.79 44.11
CA MET A 1 -55.15 48.35 44.37
C MET A 1 -55.05 46.86 44.04
N ILE A 2 -54.58 46.55 42.86
CA ILE A 2 -54.37 45.14 42.42
C ILE A 2 -52.86 44.99 42.24
N LEU A 3 -52.23 44.24 43.14
CA LEU A 3 -50.81 43.86 43.03
C LEU A 3 -50.69 42.70 42.05
N GLY A 4 -50.02 42.94 40.91
CA GLY A 4 -49.61 41.90 39.98
C GLY A 4 -48.31 41.23 40.44
N VAL A 5 -48.36 39.93 40.69
CA VAL A 5 -47.16 39.06 40.91
C VAL A 5 -46.64 38.64 39.59
N ALA A 6 -45.50 39.20 39.18
CA ALA A 6 -44.72 38.68 38.00
C ALA A 6 -43.93 37.47 38.45
N ALA A 7 -44.36 36.27 38.02
CA ALA A 7 -43.61 35.05 38.19
C ALA A 7 -42.46 35.04 37.17
N LEU A 8 -41.22 35.18 37.67
CA LEU A 8 -39.98 35.03 36.91
C LEU A 8 -39.76 33.53 36.66
N MET A 9 -40.14 33.04 35.48
CA MET A 9 -39.74 31.69 35.06
C MET A 9 -38.25 31.73 34.67
N MET A 10 -37.38 31.39 35.60
CA MET A 10 -36.02 30.99 35.30
C MET A 10 -36.05 29.61 34.61
N GLY A 11 -35.97 29.60 33.31
CA GLY A 11 -35.73 28.37 32.54
C GLY A 11 -34.35 27.80 32.91
N LEU A 12 -34.38 26.79 33.74
CA LEU A 12 -33.21 25.90 33.90
C LEU A 12 -32.92 25.23 32.56
N HIS A 13 -32.08 25.88 31.76
CA HIS A 13 -31.40 25.15 30.68
C HIS A 13 -30.44 24.18 31.40
N ALA A 14 -30.88 22.96 31.57
CA ALA A 14 -29.97 21.86 31.85
C ALA A 14 -29.00 21.82 30.65
N GLY A 15 -27.84 22.45 30.81
CA GLY A 15 -26.77 22.38 29.84
C GLY A 15 -26.39 20.90 29.74
N TRP A 16 -26.80 20.26 28.66
CA TRP A 16 -26.30 18.94 28.32
C TRP A 16 -24.78 19.07 28.20
N ALA A 17 -24.04 18.34 29.03
CA ALA A 17 -22.59 18.34 28.97
C ALA A 17 -22.18 17.94 27.53
N GLN A 18 -21.46 18.83 26.86
CA GLN A 18 -21.00 18.61 25.50
C GLN A 18 -20.11 17.37 25.50
N LYS A 19 -20.43 16.39 24.65
CA LYS A 19 -19.70 15.12 24.60
C LYS A 19 -18.42 15.24 23.77
N SER A 20 -17.42 14.49 24.11
CA SER A 20 -16.23 14.32 23.27
C SER A 20 -16.56 13.57 21.98
N ILE A 21 -15.73 13.73 20.97
CA ILE A 21 -15.79 12.96 19.73
C ILE A 21 -14.55 12.05 19.69
N VAL A 22 -14.75 10.79 19.39
CA VAL A 22 -13.69 9.78 19.18
C VAL A 22 -13.75 9.29 17.76
N ILE A 23 -12.68 9.45 17.01
CA ILE A 23 -12.54 8.87 15.67
C ILE A 23 -11.51 7.76 15.75
N LEU A 24 -11.94 6.53 15.46
CA LEU A 24 -11.07 5.39 15.31
C LEU A 24 -10.61 5.32 13.85
N TYR A 25 -9.34 4.94 13.61
CA TYR A 25 -8.79 4.88 12.26
C TYR A 25 -7.78 3.78 12.10
N GLU A 26 -7.64 3.32 10.87
CA GLU A 26 -6.54 2.49 10.37
C GLU A 26 -6.05 2.99 9.03
N ASN A 27 -4.83 2.62 8.68
CA ASN A 27 -4.17 2.79 7.39
C ASN A 27 -3.39 1.52 7.04
N ASP A 28 -3.13 1.30 5.76
CA ASP A 28 -2.22 0.28 5.25
C ASP A 28 -2.49 -1.13 5.82
N VAL A 29 -3.77 -1.49 5.94
CA VAL A 29 -4.11 -2.81 6.48
C VAL A 29 -3.74 -3.95 5.54
N HIS A 30 -3.54 -3.68 4.25
CA HIS A 30 -3.02 -4.62 3.25
C HIS A 30 -3.64 -6.01 3.37
N CYS A 31 -4.98 -6.05 3.41
CA CYS A 31 -5.75 -7.27 3.59
C CYS A 31 -5.52 -8.01 4.92
N GLY A 32 -4.88 -7.40 5.90
CA GLY A 32 -5.00 -7.81 7.29
C GLY A 32 -6.46 -7.67 7.72
N ILE A 33 -7.09 -8.69 8.30
CA ILE A 33 -8.55 -8.66 8.52
C ILE A 33 -8.95 -8.73 10.00
N ASP A 34 -8.04 -9.08 10.89
CA ASP A 34 -8.38 -9.35 12.29
C ASP A 34 -8.64 -8.10 13.14
N GLY A 35 -8.16 -6.94 12.70
CA GLY A 35 -8.36 -5.66 13.39
C GLY A 35 -9.75 -5.05 13.23
N TYR A 36 -10.43 -5.32 12.12
CA TYR A 36 -11.73 -4.72 11.81
C TYR A 36 -12.77 -4.94 12.92
N GLN A 37 -12.89 -6.18 13.41
CA GLN A 37 -13.82 -6.50 14.50
C GLN A 37 -13.54 -5.71 15.78
N LYS A 38 -12.26 -5.35 16.02
CA LYS A 38 -11.82 -4.59 17.19
C LYS A 38 -12.19 -3.13 17.10
N ILE A 39 -11.95 -2.51 15.94
CA ILE A 39 -12.36 -1.11 15.68
C ILE A 39 -13.88 -0.96 15.83
N ALA A 40 -14.66 -1.80 15.13
CA ALA A 40 -16.10 -1.76 15.21
C ALA A 40 -16.63 -2.02 16.63
N GLY A 41 -16.03 -3.00 17.35
CA GLY A 41 -16.40 -3.31 18.73
C GLY A 41 -16.09 -2.17 19.70
N LEU A 42 -14.95 -1.51 19.56
CA LEU A 42 -14.56 -0.36 20.40
C LEU A 42 -15.47 0.84 20.12
N ARG A 43 -15.76 1.15 18.84
CA ARG A 43 -16.72 2.19 18.46
C ARG A 43 -18.08 1.96 19.11
N ASP A 44 -18.61 0.74 18.98
CA ASP A 44 -19.91 0.38 19.54
C ASP A 44 -19.92 0.48 21.08
N ALA A 45 -18.82 0.08 21.74
CA ALA A 45 -18.70 0.19 23.18
C ALA A 45 -18.70 1.65 23.65
N ILE A 46 -17.98 2.56 22.95
CA ILE A 46 -17.96 3.98 23.28
C ILE A 46 -19.34 4.58 23.09
N ASN A 47 -20.01 4.34 21.97
CA ASN A 47 -21.36 4.87 21.69
C ASN A 47 -22.41 4.40 22.71
N LYS A 48 -22.25 3.19 23.30
CA LYS A 48 -23.14 2.69 24.38
C LYS A 48 -22.97 3.42 25.71
N THR A 49 -21.80 4.03 25.98
CA THR A 49 -21.56 4.71 27.25
C THR A 49 -22.23 6.08 27.36
N ASP A 50 -22.70 6.64 26.26
CA ASP A 50 -23.28 7.98 26.15
C ASP A 50 -22.35 9.15 26.61
N THR A 51 -21.06 8.87 26.77
CA THR A 51 -20.04 9.84 27.20
C THR A 51 -19.32 10.53 26.04
N ALA A 52 -19.32 9.91 24.86
CA ALA A 52 -18.70 10.42 23.63
C ALA A 52 -19.48 9.93 22.41
N TYR A 53 -19.34 10.64 21.31
CA TYR A 53 -19.68 10.16 19.97
C TYR A 53 -18.48 9.42 19.40
N ALA A 54 -18.66 8.23 18.82
CA ALA A 54 -17.57 7.51 18.19
C ALA A 54 -17.88 7.20 16.73
N GLY A 55 -16.93 7.49 15.86
CA GLY A 55 -16.90 7.15 14.45
C GLY A 55 -15.68 6.33 14.08
N ALA A 56 -15.61 5.88 12.82
CA ALA A 56 -14.47 5.18 12.25
C ALA A 56 -14.17 5.67 10.84
N VAL A 57 -12.89 5.75 10.46
CA VAL A 57 -12.43 6.13 9.12
C VAL A 57 -11.29 5.22 8.67
N CYS A 58 -11.17 5.02 7.34
CA CYS A 58 -10.10 4.26 6.72
C CYS A 58 -9.21 5.19 5.88
N VAL A 59 -7.90 5.04 6.00
CA VAL A 59 -6.91 5.93 5.38
C VAL A 59 -6.19 5.25 4.20
N GLY A 60 -6.85 4.30 3.53
CA GLY A 60 -6.37 3.67 2.30
C GLY A 60 -5.46 2.45 2.50
N ASP A 61 -5.10 1.84 1.39
CA ASP A 61 -4.31 0.61 1.24
C ASP A 61 -4.94 -0.60 1.97
N PHE A 62 -6.19 -0.88 1.61
CA PHE A 62 -6.94 -2.01 2.18
C PHE A 62 -7.20 -3.15 1.17
N LEU A 63 -7.26 -2.89 -0.16
CA LEU A 63 -7.70 -3.88 -1.15
C LEU A 63 -6.65 -4.95 -1.47
N GLN A 64 -5.36 -4.63 -1.34
CA GLN A 64 -4.24 -5.47 -1.76
C GLN A 64 -3.19 -5.59 -0.65
N GLY A 65 -2.40 -6.66 -0.64
CA GLY A 65 -1.22 -6.77 0.24
C GLY A 65 -0.90 -8.17 0.75
N ASN A 66 -1.85 -9.10 0.78
CA ASN A 66 -1.60 -10.48 1.17
C ASN A 66 -2.50 -11.46 0.40
N THR A 67 -2.40 -12.74 0.75
CA THR A 67 -3.14 -13.84 0.12
C THR A 67 -4.65 -13.60 0.05
N THR A 68 -5.27 -13.00 1.07
CA THR A 68 -6.70 -12.70 1.11
C THR A 68 -7.13 -11.77 -0.02
N GLY A 69 -6.35 -10.70 -0.24
CA GLY A 69 -6.57 -9.75 -1.34
C GLY A 69 -6.30 -10.38 -2.70
N ALA A 70 -5.17 -11.06 -2.83
CA ALA A 70 -4.73 -11.65 -4.10
C ALA A 70 -5.73 -12.67 -4.66
N ILE A 71 -6.23 -13.60 -3.84
CA ILE A 71 -7.20 -14.64 -4.26
C ILE A 71 -8.52 -14.02 -4.69
N SER A 72 -9.01 -13.01 -3.95
CA SER A 72 -10.33 -12.43 -4.15
C SER A 72 -10.33 -11.18 -5.03
N LYS A 73 -9.14 -10.68 -5.42
CA LYS A 73 -8.97 -9.36 -6.05
C LYS A 73 -9.71 -8.27 -5.28
N GLY A 74 -9.48 -8.23 -3.96
CA GLY A 74 -10.06 -7.29 -3.01
C GLY A 74 -11.48 -7.60 -2.53
N GLN A 75 -12.21 -8.57 -3.10
CA GLN A 75 -13.61 -8.82 -2.74
C GLN A 75 -13.78 -9.20 -1.26
N TYR A 76 -12.92 -10.05 -0.72
CA TYR A 76 -13.04 -10.51 0.67
C TYR A 76 -12.88 -9.39 1.69
N ILE A 77 -12.09 -8.37 1.37
CA ILE A 77 -11.95 -7.19 2.22
C ILE A 77 -13.24 -6.39 2.23
N ILE A 78 -13.82 -6.15 1.07
CA ILE A 78 -15.10 -5.45 0.93
C ILE A 78 -16.22 -6.20 1.66
N ASP A 79 -16.22 -7.55 1.62
CA ASP A 79 -17.21 -8.37 2.35
C ASP A 79 -17.15 -8.19 3.87
N ILE A 80 -16.01 -7.75 4.41
CA ILE A 80 -15.85 -7.39 5.81
C ILE A 80 -16.18 -5.90 6.01
N MET A 81 -15.59 -5.02 5.21
CA MET A 81 -15.68 -3.56 5.36
C MET A 81 -17.12 -3.03 5.26
N LYS A 82 -18.00 -3.68 4.50
CA LYS A 82 -19.43 -3.30 4.43
C LYS A 82 -20.17 -3.38 5.77
N TRP A 83 -19.56 -3.99 6.80
CA TRP A 83 -20.12 -4.07 8.16
C TRP A 83 -19.46 -3.11 9.14
N MET A 84 -18.53 -2.28 8.67
CA MET A 84 -17.76 -1.38 9.52
C MET A 84 -18.45 -0.07 9.85
N ASP A 85 -19.47 0.35 9.07
CA ASP A 85 -20.15 1.65 9.19
C ASP A 85 -19.13 2.81 9.26
N TYR A 86 -18.26 2.90 8.26
CA TYR A 86 -17.27 3.98 8.18
C TYR A 86 -17.92 5.34 7.93
N ASP A 87 -17.42 6.37 8.62
CA ASP A 87 -17.81 7.76 8.37
C ASP A 87 -17.16 8.33 7.10
N ALA A 88 -15.97 7.85 6.75
CA ALA A 88 -15.29 8.12 5.49
C ALA A 88 -14.22 7.04 5.20
N VAL A 89 -13.97 6.80 3.92
CA VAL A 89 -12.89 5.94 3.41
C VAL A 89 -12.13 6.72 2.34
N THR A 90 -10.81 6.85 2.47
CA THR A 90 -9.98 7.39 1.39
C THR A 90 -9.22 6.29 0.64
N LEU A 91 -8.54 6.65 -0.45
CA LEU A 91 -7.80 5.73 -1.29
C LEU A 91 -6.30 5.85 -1.01
N GLY A 92 -5.62 4.72 -0.89
CA GLY A 92 -4.17 4.64 -1.02
C GLY A 92 -3.73 4.33 -2.45
N ASN A 93 -2.47 3.97 -2.66
CA ASN A 93 -1.97 3.57 -3.97
C ASN A 93 -2.38 2.13 -4.33
N HIS A 94 -2.50 1.24 -3.37
CA HIS A 94 -2.84 -0.16 -3.61
C HIS A 94 -4.33 -0.43 -3.87
N GLU A 95 -5.20 0.57 -3.79
CA GLU A 95 -6.55 0.48 -4.32
C GLU A 95 -6.57 0.36 -5.84
N PHE A 96 -5.51 0.83 -6.52
CA PHE A 96 -5.40 0.82 -7.98
C PHE A 96 -4.80 -0.47 -8.55
N ASP A 97 -4.28 -1.37 -7.74
CA ASP A 97 -3.58 -2.61 -8.16
C ASP A 97 -4.41 -3.54 -9.06
N TYR A 98 -5.73 -3.54 -8.91
CA TYR A 98 -6.62 -4.33 -9.75
C TYR A 98 -7.27 -3.49 -10.86
N GLY A 99 -6.77 -2.28 -11.10
CA GLY A 99 -7.28 -1.31 -12.07
C GLY A 99 -8.51 -0.54 -11.57
N ILE A 100 -8.70 0.69 -12.07
CA ILE A 100 -9.77 1.59 -11.64
C ILE A 100 -11.18 1.01 -11.87
N PRO A 101 -11.49 0.28 -12.96
CA PRO A 101 -12.81 -0.34 -13.12
C PRO A 101 -13.14 -1.34 -12.00
N ARG A 102 -12.16 -2.16 -11.58
CA ARG A 102 -12.35 -3.10 -10.48
C ARG A 102 -12.50 -2.38 -9.15
N MET A 103 -11.65 -1.39 -8.88
CA MET A 103 -11.74 -0.54 -7.69
C MET A 103 -13.15 0.05 -7.56
N LYS A 104 -13.67 0.72 -8.60
CA LYS A 104 -15.02 1.30 -8.60
C LYS A 104 -16.09 0.26 -8.25
N THR A 105 -16.07 -0.91 -8.91
CA THR A 105 -17.02 -2.02 -8.65
C THR A 105 -16.97 -2.52 -7.21
N LEU A 106 -15.80 -2.52 -6.58
CA LEU A 106 -15.63 -2.93 -5.18
C LEU A 106 -16.17 -1.86 -4.23
N LEU A 107 -15.78 -0.60 -4.44
CA LEU A 107 -16.15 0.50 -3.56
C LEU A 107 -17.64 0.83 -3.59
N GLU A 108 -18.33 0.62 -4.72
CA GLU A 108 -19.79 0.72 -4.84
C GLU A 108 -20.56 -0.23 -3.91
N GLN A 109 -19.91 -1.29 -3.40
CA GLN A 109 -20.52 -2.23 -2.45
C GLN A 109 -20.41 -1.75 -0.99
N LEU A 110 -19.64 -0.69 -0.72
CA LEU A 110 -19.51 -0.12 0.61
C LEU A 110 -20.63 0.90 0.86
N ASP A 111 -21.33 0.73 1.98
CA ASP A 111 -22.25 1.76 2.50
C ASP A 111 -21.45 2.80 3.31
N ALA A 112 -20.44 3.40 2.68
CA ALA A 112 -19.55 4.39 3.27
C ALA A 112 -19.15 5.45 2.24
N PRO A 113 -19.06 6.74 2.62
CA PRO A 113 -18.57 7.78 1.72
C PRO A 113 -17.12 7.53 1.33
N ILE A 114 -16.84 7.41 0.03
CA ILE A 114 -15.49 7.41 -0.50
C ILE A 114 -15.10 8.86 -0.79
N VAL A 115 -13.94 9.30 -0.24
CA VAL A 115 -13.46 10.67 -0.37
C VAL A 115 -12.08 10.72 -1.03
N SER A 116 -11.95 11.58 -2.05
CA SER A 116 -10.67 11.87 -2.72
C SER A 116 -10.72 13.25 -3.37
N CYS A 117 -9.86 14.16 -2.91
CA CYS A 117 -9.83 15.54 -3.41
C CYS A 117 -8.96 15.72 -4.66
N ASN A 118 -8.26 14.68 -5.10
CA ASN A 118 -7.28 14.80 -6.17
C ASN A 118 -7.34 13.72 -7.27
N LEU A 119 -8.26 12.75 -7.21
CA LEU A 119 -8.47 11.79 -8.28
C LEU A 119 -9.49 12.32 -9.30
N TYR A 120 -9.01 12.67 -10.49
CA TYR A 120 -9.79 13.21 -11.60
C TYR A 120 -9.93 12.21 -12.73
N ASP A 121 -11.11 12.16 -13.33
CA ASP A 121 -11.32 11.61 -14.66
C ASP A 121 -10.88 12.65 -15.69
N VAL A 122 -10.00 12.26 -16.62
CA VAL A 122 -9.42 13.20 -17.60
C VAL A 122 -10.42 13.54 -18.70
N ALA A 123 -11.35 12.64 -19.03
CA ALA A 123 -12.31 12.84 -20.12
C ALA A 123 -13.30 13.97 -19.81
N ASP A 124 -13.81 14.04 -18.59
CA ASP A 124 -14.79 15.04 -18.16
C ASP A 124 -14.23 16.10 -17.22
N GLN A 125 -12.97 15.98 -16.81
CA GLN A 125 -12.28 16.87 -15.85
C GLN A 125 -12.99 16.99 -14.50
N GLN A 126 -13.69 15.95 -14.08
CA GLN A 126 -14.40 15.89 -12.80
C GLN A 126 -13.65 15.00 -11.80
N LEU A 127 -13.86 15.27 -10.52
CA LEU A 127 -13.44 14.34 -9.45
C LEU A 127 -14.22 13.03 -9.57
N VAL A 128 -13.52 11.91 -9.44
CA VAL A 128 -14.11 10.56 -9.46
C VAL A 128 -14.98 10.32 -8.21
N TYR A 129 -14.56 10.88 -7.08
CA TYR A 129 -15.26 10.82 -5.79
C TYR A 129 -15.45 12.21 -5.20
N MET A 130 -16.33 12.32 -4.20
CA MET A 130 -16.47 13.59 -3.47
C MET A 130 -15.16 13.93 -2.75
N PRO A 131 -14.75 15.23 -2.72
CA PRO A 131 -13.46 15.60 -2.12
C PRO A 131 -13.45 15.43 -0.60
N TYR A 132 -14.59 15.50 0.05
CA TYR A 132 -14.78 15.34 1.49
C TYR A 132 -16.23 15.04 1.83
N ILE A 133 -16.47 14.62 3.08
CA ILE A 133 -17.78 14.53 3.72
C ILE A 133 -17.78 15.31 5.03
N ILE A 134 -18.90 15.92 5.39
CA ILE A 134 -19.10 16.54 6.70
C ILE A 134 -20.06 15.67 7.53
N LYS A 135 -19.57 15.14 8.64
CA LYS A 135 -20.34 14.34 9.59
C LYS A 135 -20.71 15.17 10.80
N GLN A 136 -21.93 14.99 11.28
CA GLN A 136 -22.45 15.65 12.48
C GLN A 136 -22.26 14.75 13.71
N TYR A 137 -21.55 15.25 14.72
CA TYR A 137 -21.39 14.62 16.03
C TYR A 137 -21.95 15.57 17.11
N GLY A 138 -23.19 15.36 17.48
CA GLY A 138 -23.91 16.28 18.37
C GLY A 138 -24.10 17.66 17.71
N ASP A 139 -23.52 18.69 18.28
CA ASP A 139 -23.54 20.07 17.76
C ASP A 139 -22.32 20.40 16.88
N LYS A 140 -21.35 19.51 16.77
CA LYS A 140 -20.09 19.69 16.01
C LYS A 140 -20.13 19.03 14.65
N LYS A 141 -19.51 19.67 13.67
CA LYS A 141 -19.33 19.21 12.31
C LYS A 141 -17.86 18.89 12.04
N VAL A 142 -17.57 17.65 11.72
CA VAL A 142 -16.22 17.19 11.33
C VAL A 142 -16.18 16.92 9.84
N ALA A 143 -15.31 17.62 9.12
CA ALA A 143 -15.03 17.32 7.72
C ALA A 143 -13.89 16.28 7.63
N PHE A 144 -14.13 15.21 6.89
CA PHE A 144 -13.11 14.23 6.50
C PHE A 144 -12.76 14.45 5.03
N ILE A 145 -11.53 14.86 4.77
CA ILE A 145 -11.00 15.11 3.41
C ILE A 145 -10.08 13.97 3.05
N GLY A 146 -10.22 13.38 1.85
CA GLY A 146 -9.33 12.32 1.35
C GLY A 146 -8.27 12.88 0.40
N ALA A 147 -7.01 12.42 0.54
CA ALA A 147 -5.92 12.75 -0.36
C ALA A 147 -5.01 11.55 -0.57
N THR A 148 -4.78 11.18 -1.84
CA THR A 148 -3.90 10.09 -2.26
C THR A 148 -2.60 10.65 -2.82
N THR A 149 -1.45 10.03 -2.50
CA THR A 149 -0.16 10.48 -3.04
C THR A 149 -0.14 10.47 -4.56
N PRO A 150 0.27 11.57 -5.20
CA PRO A 150 0.41 11.59 -6.66
C PRO A 150 1.47 10.61 -7.21
N GLU A 151 2.35 10.10 -6.36
CA GLU A 151 3.32 9.07 -6.69
C GLU A 151 2.68 7.79 -7.21
N THR A 152 1.43 7.52 -6.82
CA THR A 152 0.59 6.42 -7.32
C THR A 152 0.55 6.36 -8.86
N MET A 153 0.58 7.51 -9.55
CA MET A 153 0.61 7.55 -11.02
C MET A 153 1.89 6.96 -11.62
N LEU A 154 2.96 6.88 -10.83
CA LEU A 154 4.20 6.20 -11.21
C LEU A 154 4.19 4.73 -10.77
N LEU A 155 3.77 4.48 -9.53
CA LEU A 155 3.76 3.13 -8.94
C LEU A 155 2.76 2.22 -9.66
N GLU A 156 1.55 2.75 -9.95
CA GLU A 156 0.43 2.02 -10.57
C GLU A 156 0.10 2.58 -11.97
N ALA A 157 1.12 2.93 -12.75
CA ALA A 157 0.98 3.63 -14.03
C ALA A 157 -0.04 2.98 -14.97
N TYR A 158 -0.12 1.65 -14.99
CA TYR A 158 -1.08 0.90 -15.83
C TYR A 158 -2.55 1.18 -15.51
N ALA A 159 -2.87 1.68 -14.30
CA ALA A 159 -4.22 2.02 -13.91
C ALA A 159 -4.63 3.43 -14.37
N PHE A 160 -3.65 4.28 -14.68
CA PHE A 160 -3.87 5.70 -15.03
C PHE A 160 -3.79 5.98 -16.52
N TYR A 161 -3.17 5.08 -17.31
CA TYR A 161 -2.96 5.29 -18.74
C TYR A 161 -3.63 4.18 -19.56
N ASP A 162 -4.18 4.55 -20.72
CA ASP A 162 -4.70 3.60 -21.70
C ASP A 162 -3.57 2.78 -22.38
N THR A 163 -3.94 1.81 -23.19
CA THR A 163 -2.99 0.95 -23.93
C THR A 163 -2.13 1.70 -24.96
N ASN A 164 -2.50 2.92 -25.32
CA ASN A 164 -1.77 3.79 -26.27
C ASN A 164 -0.91 4.82 -25.51
N GLY A 165 -0.92 4.81 -24.18
CA GLY A 165 -0.22 5.76 -23.32
C GLY A 165 -0.96 7.09 -23.12
N GLY A 166 -2.25 7.16 -23.47
CA GLY A 166 -3.12 8.29 -23.15
C GLY A 166 -3.49 8.30 -21.67
N LEU A 167 -3.46 9.45 -21.01
CA LEU A 167 -3.83 9.60 -19.61
C LEU A 167 -5.36 9.55 -19.46
N GLU A 168 -5.88 8.58 -18.73
CA GLU A 168 -7.32 8.43 -18.44
C GLU A 168 -7.71 9.03 -17.08
N TYR A 169 -6.83 8.92 -16.08
CA TYR A 169 -7.03 9.47 -14.73
C TYR A 169 -5.81 10.26 -14.28
N ASP A 170 -6.01 11.26 -13.41
CA ASP A 170 -4.95 12.19 -12.98
C ASP A 170 -5.08 12.51 -11.48
N LEU A 171 -4.02 12.29 -10.71
CA LEU A 171 -3.91 12.70 -9.30
C LEU A 171 -3.37 14.13 -9.12
N ARG A 172 -3.22 14.88 -10.21
CA ARG A 172 -2.85 16.30 -10.23
C ARG A 172 -1.53 16.64 -9.51
N PRO A 173 -0.40 15.96 -9.77
CA PRO A 173 0.86 16.16 -9.03
C PRO A 173 1.31 17.62 -8.99
N LYS A 174 1.17 18.37 -10.10
CA LYS A 174 1.58 19.79 -10.20
C LYS A 174 0.77 20.73 -9.32
N THR A 175 -0.44 20.36 -8.94
CA THR A 175 -1.37 21.20 -8.18
C THR A 175 -1.87 20.56 -6.90
N PHE A 176 -1.26 19.47 -6.46
CA PHE A 176 -1.69 18.65 -5.35
C PHE A 176 -2.00 19.44 -4.08
N TYR A 177 -1.03 20.16 -3.55
CA TYR A 177 -1.22 20.98 -2.34
C TYR A 177 -2.31 22.06 -2.50
N LYS A 178 -2.43 22.63 -3.71
CA LYS A 178 -3.49 23.59 -4.03
C LYS A 178 -4.87 22.94 -4.01
N GLN A 179 -5.01 21.70 -4.51
CA GLN A 179 -6.28 20.96 -4.48
C GLN A 179 -6.70 20.68 -3.04
N VAL A 180 -5.76 20.22 -2.20
CA VAL A 180 -6.02 19.99 -0.77
C VAL A 180 -6.47 21.30 -0.11
N GLN A 181 -5.74 22.42 -0.32
CA GLN A 181 -6.11 23.71 0.27
C GLN A 181 -7.50 24.19 -0.15
N GLN A 182 -7.83 24.10 -1.43
CA GLN A 182 -9.15 24.49 -1.94
C GLN A 182 -10.27 23.65 -1.29
N THR A 183 -10.01 22.37 -1.08
CA THR A 183 -10.97 21.48 -0.42
C THR A 183 -11.15 21.83 1.06
N VAL A 184 -10.06 22.16 1.76
CA VAL A 184 -10.11 22.64 3.15
C VAL A 184 -10.93 23.93 3.25
N ASP A 185 -10.67 24.89 2.35
CA ASP A 185 -11.37 26.17 2.34
C ASP A 185 -12.89 25.99 2.09
N ASP A 186 -13.27 25.11 1.15
CA ASP A 186 -14.67 24.80 0.87
C ASP A 186 -15.36 24.10 2.07
N ALA A 187 -14.71 23.13 2.70
CA ALA A 187 -15.25 22.45 3.89
C ALA A 187 -15.47 23.44 5.05
N ARG A 188 -14.52 24.35 5.28
CA ARG A 188 -14.65 25.42 6.28
C ARG A 188 -15.78 26.39 5.92
N ALA A 189 -15.89 26.80 4.67
CA ALA A 189 -16.96 27.69 4.20
C ALA A 189 -18.35 27.07 4.37
N LYS A 190 -18.46 25.72 4.28
CA LYS A 190 -19.69 24.95 4.55
C LYS A 190 -19.94 24.67 6.04
N GLY A 191 -19.12 25.24 6.91
CA GLY A 191 -19.33 25.27 8.35
C GLY A 191 -18.75 24.06 9.09
N ALA A 192 -17.68 23.44 8.59
CA ALA A 192 -16.95 22.44 9.36
C ALA A 192 -16.26 23.10 10.56
N ASP A 193 -16.58 22.62 11.78
CA ASP A 193 -15.89 23.01 13.01
C ASP A 193 -14.47 22.46 13.04
N TYR A 194 -14.30 21.23 12.57
CA TYR A 194 -13.02 20.52 12.52
C TYR A 194 -12.77 19.94 11.13
N VAL A 195 -11.50 19.96 10.69
CA VAL A 195 -11.02 19.35 9.44
C VAL A 195 -9.99 18.27 9.77
N VAL A 196 -10.36 17.05 9.52
CA VAL A 196 -9.49 15.85 9.62
C VAL A 196 -9.10 15.46 8.21
N LEU A 197 -7.81 15.51 7.91
CA LEU A 197 -7.28 15.06 6.63
C LEU A 197 -6.95 13.56 6.71
N LEU A 198 -7.58 12.77 5.86
CA LEU A 198 -7.26 11.37 5.61
C LEU A 198 -6.22 11.35 4.48
N SER A 199 -4.94 11.35 4.87
CA SER A 199 -3.80 11.50 3.98
C SER A 199 -3.16 10.14 3.71
N HIS A 200 -3.16 9.70 2.47
CA HIS A 200 -2.37 8.55 2.09
C HIS A 200 -1.16 9.02 1.27
N VAL A 201 -0.21 9.69 1.95
CA VAL A 201 0.93 10.36 1.31
C VAL A 201 2.27 9.92 1.89
N GLY A 202 2.29 9.52 3.16
CA GLY A 202 3.48 9.06 3.84
C GLY A 202 4.35 10.16 4.42
N GLU A 203 5.28 9.75 5.25
CA GLU A 203 6.14 10.64 6.03
C GLU A 203 7.57 10.66 5.52
N THR A 204 8.08 9.52 5.02
CA THR A 204 9.46 9.40 4.59
C THR A 204 9.72 9.92 3.18
N THR A 205 10.99 10.23 2.90
CA THR A 205 11.53 10.71 1.64
C THR A 205 11.51 9.68 0.49
N GLN A 206 10.82 8.54 0.64
CA GLN A 206 10.67 7.57 -0.43
C GLN A 206 9.76 8.08 -1.55
N SER A 207 8.83 8.97 -1.22
CA SER A 207 7.97 9.60 -2.20
C SER A 207 8.70 10.75 -2.90
N MET A 208 8.57 10.83 -4.20
CA MET A 208 9.22 11.80 -5.10
C MET A 208 8.89 13.27 -4.80
N GLY A 209 9.06 13.69 -3.55
CA GLY A 209 8.80 15.05 -3.07
C GLY A 209 7.39 15.28 -2.53
N PHE A 210 6.59 14.23 -2.32
CA PHE A 210 5.33 14.30 -1.60
C PHE A 210 5.49 13.60 -0.24
N ASN A 211 5.12 14.29 0.83
CA ASN A 211 4.93 13.70 2.15
C ASN A 211 3.98 14.57 2.98
N SER A 212 3.47 14.01 4.08
CA SER A 212 2.46 14.67 4.91
C SER A 212 2.99 15.90 5.63
N HIS A 213 4.27 15.97 5.99
CA HIS A 213 4.88 17.20 6.51
C HIS A 213 4.87 18.32 5.48
N LEU A 214 5.30 18.05 4.24
CA LEU A 214 5.25 19.03 3.14
C LEU A 214 3.82 19.44 2.81
N LEU A 215 2.86 18.51 2.89
CA LEU A 215 1.45 18.83 2.69
C LEU A 215 0.97 19.83 3.76
N VAL A 216 1.25 19.59 5.03
CA VAL A 216 0.92 20.51 6.11
C VAL A 216 1.63 21.86 5.93
N ASN A 217 2.94 21.85 5.60
CA ASN A 217 3.73 23.07 5.40
C ASN A 217 3.22 23.96 4.25
N ASN A 218 2.48 23.39 3.29
CA ASN A 218 1.92 24.08 2.13
C ASN A 218 0.41 24.37 2.25
N THR A 219 -0.20 24.10 3.42
CA THR A 219 -1.65 24.28 3.63
C THR A 219 -1.95 25.00 4.95
N ARG A 220 -3.20 25.38 5.14
CA ARG A 220 -3.74 25.94 6.38
C ARG A 220 -5.15 25.40 6.64
N GLY A 221 -5.64 25.55 7.87
CA GLY A 221 -7.02 25.19 8.19
C GLY A 221 -7.27 23.70 8.43
N ILE A 222 -6.26 22.83 8.31
CA ILE A 222 -6.29 21.44 8.77
C ILE A 222 -6.06 21.42 10.28
N ASP A 223 -6.79 20.59 11.02
CA ASP A 223 -6.64 20.45 12.48
C ASP A 223 -5.78 19.22 12.86
N VAL A 224 -5.89 18.13 12.10
CA VAL A 224 -5.13 16.90 12.31
C VAL A 224 -5.00 16.12 10.98
N VAL A 225 -3.90 15.41 10.83
CA VAL A 225 -3.65 14.50 9.69
C VAL A 225 -3.59 13.08 10.21
N LEU A 226 -4.45 12.22 9.69
CA LEU A 226 -4.38 10.77 9.79
C LEU A 226 -3.74 10.29 8.51
N ASP A 227 -2.52 9.72 8.59
CA ASP A 227 -1.68 9.42 7.44
C ASP A 227 -1.51 7.92 7.21
N GLY A 228 -0.95 7.55 6.06
CA GLY A 228 -0.65 6.19 5.62
C GLY A 228 0.54 6.14 4.67
N HIS A 229 0.65 5.09 3.84
CA HIS A 229 1.61 4.90 2.75
C HIS A 229 3.01 4.44 3.16
N SER A 230 3.64 5.05 4.16
CA SER A 230 5.02 4.73 4.56
C SER A 230 5.13 3.61 5.59
N HIS A 231 4.01 3.08 6.08
CA HIS A 231 3.92 1.99 7.07
C HIS A 231 4.60 2.28 8.40
N GLU A 232 4.82 3.54 8.74
CA GLU A 232 5.47 3.94 9.97
C GLU A 232 4.51 3.95 11.15
N ILE A 233 5.04 3.87 12.37
CA ILE A 233 4.26 3.96 13.60
C ILE A 233 4.68 5.21 14.36
N PHE A 234 3.84 6.23 14.32
CA PHE A 234 4.02 7.41 15.14
C PHE A 234 2.68 7.98 15.62
N GLU A 235 2.61 8.28 16.92
CA GLU A 235 1.37 8.66 17.57
C GLU A 235 1.06 10.14 17.37
N ASP A 236 2.05 11.02 17.38
CA ASP A 236 1.85 12.46 17.49
C ASP A 236 3.04 13.28 16.90
N ALA A 237 3.48 12.95 15.68
CA ALA A 237 4.45 13.79 14.97
C ALA A 237 3.86 15.19 14.69
N LYS A 238 4.73 16.22 14.58
CA LYS A 238 4.30 17.61 14.39
C LYS A 238 4.86 18.20 13.11
N ALA A 239 3.98 18.86 12.36
CA ALA A 239 4.34 19.67 11.21
C ALA A 239 3.77 21.09 11.38
N THR A 240 4.48 22.10 10.88
CA THR A 240 4.05 23.50 10.99
C THR A 240 3.36 23.94 9.70
N ASN A 241 2.13 24.43 9.80
CA ASN A 241 1.36 24.90 8.66
C ASN A 241 1.72 26.34 8.24
N LEU A 242 1.10 26.83 7.14
CA LEU A 242 1.33 28.19 6.62
C LEU A 242 0.99 29.32 7.61
N ASP A 243 0.17 29.06 8.64
CA ASP A 243 -0.18 30.04 9.69
C ASP A 243 0.75 29.95 10.91
N GLY A 244 1.78 29.09 10.87
CA GLY A 244 2.71 28.87 11.98
C GLY A 244 2.13 27.98 13.10
N LYS A 245 0.99 27.30 12.87
CA LYS A 245 0.38 26.40 13.84
C LYS A 245 0.96 24.99 13.68
N GLU A 246 1.31 24.35 14.80
CA GLU A 246 1.65 22.93 14.82
C GLU A 246 0.43 22.05 14.61
N ILE A 247 0.51 21.14 13.66
CA ILE A 247 -0.53 20.17 13.31
C ILE A 247 -0.01 18.78 13.64
N THR A 248 -0.83 17.97 14.31
CA THR A 248 -0.51 16.56 14.56
C THR A 248 -0.65 15.75 13.28
N VAL A 249 0.36 14.93 13.00
CA VAL A 249 0.36 13.88 11.97
C VAL A 249 0.55 12.55 12.71
N THR A 250 -0.22 11.53 12.33
CA THR A 250 -0.19 10.21 13.00
C THR A 250 -0.38 9.09 11.99
N GLN A 251 0.27 7.93 12.24
CA GLN A 251 0.20 6.76 11.37
C GLN A 251 0.23 5.48 12.23
N THR A 252 -0.49 4.42 11.80
CA THR A 252 -0.75 3.22 12.62
C THR A 252 0.15 2.03 12.30
N GLY A 253 1.13 2.18 11.40
CA GLY A 253 1.90 1.06 10.86
C GLY A 253 1.15 0.36 9.73
N THR A 254 1.27 -0.95 9.65
CA THR A 254 0.63 -1.77 8.62
C THR A 254 -0.08 -2.98 9.24
N GLN A 255 -1.01 -3.63 8.52
CA GLN A 255 -1.66 -4.89 8.90
C GLN A 255 -2.24 -4.89 10.32
N PHE A 256 -2.84 -3.78 10.74
CA PHE A 256 -3.35 -3.58 12.10
C PHE A 256 -2.28 -3.71 13.20
N GLU A 257 -1.03 -3.33 12.96
CA GLU A 257 -0.03 -3.24 14.05
C GLU A 257 -0.53 -2.32 15.18
N ARG A 258 -1.27 -1.28 14.82
CA ARG A 258 -1.97 -0.39 15.76
C ARG A 258 -3.38 -0.07 15.25
N ILE A 259 -4.22 0.35 16.18
CA ILE A 259 -5.50 1.01 15.93
C ILE A 259 -5.35 2.45 16.39
N GLY A 260 -5.61 3.38 15.51
CA GLY A 260 -5.56 4.79 15.81
C GLY A 260 -6.83 5.28 16.52
N LYS A 261 -6.67 6.19 17.45
CA LYS A 261 -7.76 6.87 18.18
C LYS A 261 -7.46 8.36 18.26
N LEU A 262 -8.25 9.16 17.56
CA LEU A 262 -8.31 10.62 17.72
C LEU A 262 -9.41 10.95 18.72
N LEU A 263 -9.08 11.74 19.74
CA LEU A 263 -10.04 12.31 20.70
C LEU A 263 -10.12 13.81 20.46
N ILE A 264 -11.34 14.33 20.26
CA ILE A 264 -11.67 15.75 20.23
C ILE A 264 -12.50 16.02 21.47
N THR A 265 -11.96 16.79 22.41
CA THR A 265 -12.64 17.16 23.65
C THR A 265 -13.68 18.29 23.40
N PRO A 266 -14.64 18.50 24.32
CA PRO A 266 -15.64 19.56 24.17
C PRO A 266 -15.06 20.97 23.98
N ASP A 267 -13.88 21.24 24.55
CA ASP A 267 -13.15 22.52 24.39
C ASP A 267 -12.34 22.58 23.07
N GLY A 268 -12.44 21.56 22.22
CA GLY A 268 -11.80 21.49 20.90
C GLY A 268 -10.35 21.04 20.90
N ARG A 269 -9.80 20.60 22.03
CA ARG A 269 -8.45 20.04 22.09
C ARG A 269 -8.43 18.66 21.45
N MET A 270 -7.42 18.40 20.61
CA MET A 270 -7.22 17.13 19.92
C MET A 270 -6.02 16.38 20.50
N THR A 271 -6.18 15.07 20.67
CA THR A 271 -5.10 14.16 21.06
C THR A 271 -5.25 12.85 20.30
N THR A 272 -4.12 12.27 19.90
CA THR A 272 -4.02 10.99 19.22
C THR A 272 -3.46 9.93 20.15
N LYS A 273 -3.86 8.68 19.95
CA LYS A 273 -3.39 7.50 20.68
C LYS A 273 -3.35 6.30 19.77
N LEU A 274 -2.28 5.53 19.85
CA LEU A 274 -2.13 4.27 19.15
C LEU A 274 -2.37 3.10 20.12
N LEU A 275 -3.35 2.26 19.81
CA LEU A 275 -3.75 1.11 20.63
C LEU A 275 -3.21 -0.18 20.01
N MET A 276 -2.69 -1.09 20.84
CA MET A 276 -2.46 -2.46 20.41
C MET A 276 -3.81 -3.16 20.19
N PRO A 277 -4.06 -3.83 19.05
CA PRO A 277 -5.30 -4.58 18.86
C PRO A 277 -5.57 -5.63 19.97
N ALA A 278 -4.50 -6.22 20.53
CA ALA A 278 -4.58 -7.16 21.64
C ALA A 278 -5.16 -6.54 22.92
N ASP A 279 -4.93 -5.23 23.15
CA ASP A 279 -5.40 -4.51 24.32
C ASP A 279 -6.85 -4.03 24.18
N VAL A 280 -7.45 -4.18 22.99
CA VAL A 280 -8.86 -3.83 22.75
C VAL A 280 -9.75 -5.05 23.07
N PRO A 281 -10.47 -5.04 24.23
CA PRO A 281 -11.24 -6.20 24.66
C PRO A 281 -12.58 -6.37 23.91
N TYR A 282 -12.93 -5.39 23.08
CA TYR A 282 -14.20 -5.36 22.37
C TYR A 282 -14.06 -6.00 20.98
N ALA A 283 -15.13 -6.68 20.55
CA ALA A 283 -15.27 -7.18 19.19
C ALA A 283 -16.73 -7.06 18.73
N ASN A 284 -16.96 -6.53 17.54
CA ASN A 284 -18.28 -6.55 16.94
C ASN A 284 -18.55 -7.94 16.36
N ALA A 285 -19.64 -8.59 16.80
CA ALA A 285 -19.96 -9.96 16.45
C ALA A 285 -20.23 -10.17 14.95
N ARG A 286 -20.81 -9.17 14.27
CA ARG A 286 -21.12 -9.23 12.83
C ARG A 286 -19.86 -9.16 11.99
N VAL A 287 -18.98 -8.22 12.29
CA VAL A 287 -17.67 -8.08 11.64
C VAL A 287 -16.82 -9.34 11.87
N LYS A 288 -16.81 -9.84 13.11
CA LYS A 288 -16.11 -11.10 13.44
C LYS A 288 -16.61 -12.28 12.62
N ALA A 289 -17.91 -12.45 12.47
CA ALA A 289 -18.47 -13.54 11.67
C ALA A 289 -18.08 -13.43 10.17
N ALA A 290 -18.02 -12.23 9.63
CA ALA A 290 -17.51 -11.99 8.27
C ALA A 290 -16.02 -12.34 8.16
N THR A 291 -15.19 -11.90 9.10
CA THR A 291 -13.76 -12.22 9.17
C THR A 291 -13.53 -13.74 9.27
N ASP A 292 -14.23 -14.44 10.18
CA ASP A 292 -14.14 -15.90 10.35
C ASP A 292 -14.54 -16.65 9.06
N SER A 293 -15.53 -16.12 8.30
CA SER A 293 -15.94 -16.70 7.01
C SER A 293 -14.84 -16.53 5.96
N VAL A 294 -14.23 -15.36 5.88
CA VAL A 294 -13.12 -15.09 4.96
C VAL A 294 -11.92 -15.98 5.27
N HIS A 295 -11.53 -16.14 6.55
CA HIS A 295 -10.45 -17.06 6.93
C HIS A 295 -10.68 -18.49 6.39
N LYS A 296 -11.90 -19.03 6.54
CA LYS A 296 -12.22 -20.36 6.02
C LYS A 296 -12.12 -20.46 4.51
N LEU A 297 -12.56 -19.43 3.80
CA LEU A 297 -12.46 -19.38 2.31
C LEU A 297 -11.00 -19.35 1.86
N VAL A 298 -10.18 -18.53 2.52
CA VAL A 298 -8.75 -18.40 2.21
C VAL A 298 -8.03 -19.71 2.53
N GLU A 299 -8.25 -20.29 3.71
CA GLU A 299 -7.66 -21.58 4.11
C GLU A 299 -8.01 -22.69 3.11
N ALA A 300 -9.28 -22.81 2.71
CA ALA A 300 -9.70 -23.80 1.72
C ALA A 300 -9.02 -23.64 0.35
N ALA A 301 -8.77 -22.39 -0.05
CA ALA A 301 -8.12 -22.09 -1.34
C ALA A 301 -6.59 -22.30 -1.31
N THR A 302 -5.96 -22.17 -0.14
CA THR A 302 -4.50 -22.01 -0.03
C THR A 302 -3.77 -23.14 0.68
N SER A 303 -4.48 -24.06 1.34
CA SER A 303 -3.87 -25.12 2.15
C SER A 303 -3.15 -26.22 1.39
N LYS A 304 -3.24 -26.22 0.03
CA LYS A 304 -2.57 -27.25 -0.79
C LYS A 304 -1.06 -27.10 -0.68
N VAL A 305 -0.35 -28.12 -0.18
CA VAL A 305 1.11 -28.22 -0.19
C VAL A 305 1.59 -28.36 -1.63
N VAL A 306 2.52 -27.51 -2.07
CA VAL A 306 3.11 -27.50 -3.39
C VAL A 306 4.58 -27.90 -3.38
N ALA A 307 5.29 -27.68 -2.26
CA ALA A 307 6.69 -28.07 -2.11
C ALA A 307 7.10 -28.15 -0.64
N HIS A 308 8.37 -28.44 -0.39
CA HIS A 308 9.03 -28.38 0.90
C HIS A 308 10.35 -27.61 0.81
N THR A 309 10.73 -26.92 1.88
CA THR A 309 12.04 -26.27 2.00
C THR A 309 12.65 -26.52 3.39
N ASP A 310 13.92 -26.88 3.43
CA ASP A 310 14.66 -27.02 4.70
C ASP A 310 15.15 -25.65 5.24
N TYR A 311 15.00 -24.58 4.47
CA TYR A 311 15.56 -23.25 4.74
C TYR A 311 14.50 -22.16 4.63
N ARG A 312 14.62 -21.11 5.43
CA ARG A 312 13.83 -19.90 5.25
C ARG A 312 14.17 -19.24 3.90
N LEU A 313 13.18 -18.98 3.07
CA LEU A 313 13.30 -18.15 1.88
C LEU A 313 13.12 -16.70 2.30
N VAL A 314 14.22 -15.96 2.28
CA VAL A 314 14.35 -14.69 2.97
C VAL A 314 13.96 -13.53 2.07
N VAL A 315 13.02 -12.72 2.53
CA VAL A 315 12.62 -11.43 1.95
C VAL A 315 12.99 -10.28 2.93
N SER A 316 12.79 -10.53 4.22
CA SER A 316 13.05 -9.58 5.29
C SER A 316 14.08 -10.07 6.30
N ASP A 317 14.73 -9.16 7.01
CA ASP A 317 15.62 -9.48 8.13
C ASP A 317 14.84 -9.72 9.46
N GLU A 318 15.59 -9.87 10.56
CA GLU A 318 15.03 -10.06 11.90
C GLU A 318 14.28 -8.82 12.42
N ASN A 319 14.61 -7.64 11.90
CA ASN A 319 13.97 -6.36 12.22
C ASN A 319 12.79 -6.05 11.26
N ARG A 320 12.36 -7.03 10.44
CA ARG A 320 11.31 -6.89 9.40
C ARG A 320 11.63 -5.86 8.31
N GLN A 321 12.89 -5.51 8.13
CA GLN A 321 13.31 -4.70 7.00
C GLN A 321 13.38 -5.57 5.75
N TRP A 322 12.74 -5.13 4.68
CA TRP A 322 12.70 -5.86 3.40
C TRP A 322 14.05 -5.80 2.68
N ILE A 323 14.99 -6.64 3.12
CA ILE A 323 16.36 -6.68 2.59
C ILE A 323 16.44 -7.12 1.12
N VAL A 324 15.41 -7.79 0.60
CA VAL A 324 15.23 -8.09 -0.82
C VAL A 324 15.22 -6.82 -1.71
N ARG A 325 15.00 -5.65 -1.10
CA ARG A 325 15.01 -4.35 -1.75
C ARG A 325 16.38 -3.66 -1.79
N GLY A 326 17.44 -4.31 -1.36
CA GLY A 326 18.78 -3.71 -1.33
C GLY A 326 19.93 -4.69 -1.46
N ARG A 327 19.64 -5.99 -1.50
CA ARG A 327 20.63 -7.06 -1.74
C ARG A 327 19.98 -8.32 -2.27
N GLU A 328 20.81 -9.19 -2.84
CA GLU A 328 20.40 -10.52 -3.28
C GLU A 328 19.85 -11.34 -2.11
N THR A 329 18.78 -12.09 -2.34
CA THR A 329 18.21 -13.03 -1.39
C THR A 329 17.89 -14.36 -2.06
N ASN A 330 17.90 -15.46 -1.28
CA ASN A 330 17.55 -16.77 -1.81
C ASN A 330 16.08 -16.86 -2.30
N ALA A 331 15.17 -16.06 -1.74
CA ALA A 331 13.81 -15.89 -2.25
C ALA A 331 13.81 -15.20 -3.61
N GLY A 332 14.60 -14.12 -3.76
CA GLY A 332 14.77 -13.42 -5.04
C GLY A 332 15.35 -14.30 -6.12
N ASP A 333 16.37 -15.10 -5.80
CA ASP A 333 16.95 -16.08 -6.72
C ASP A 333 15.92 -17.10 -7.20
N LEU A 334 15.15 -17.68 -6.26
CA LEU A 334 14.11 -18.67 -6.56
C LEU A 334 13.03 -18.10 -7.49
N VAL A 335 12.57 -16.89 -7.21
CA VAL A 335 11.53 -16.21 -8.01
C VAL A 335 12.06 -15.92 -9.43
N ALA A 336 13.25 -15.34 -9.54
CA ALA A 336 13.85 -15.03 -10.84
C ALA A 336 14.14 -16.30 -11.66
N ASP A 337 14.57 -17.40 -11.03
CA ASP A 337 14.76 -18.69 -11.70
C ASP A 337 13.43 -19.27 -12.22
N ALA A 338 12.35 -19.12 -11.44
CA ALA A 338 11.03 -19.54 -11.86
C ALA A 338 10.57 -18.79 -13.12
N TYR A 339 10.78 -17.47 -13.18
CA TYR A 339 10.41 -16.66 -14.35
C TYR A 339 11.24 -17.02 -15.57
N ARG A 340 12.58 -17.12 -15.40
CA ARG A 340 13.48 -17.51 -16.46
C ARG A 340 13.09 -18.87 -17.05
N ASN A 341 12.74 -19.82 -16.19
CA ASN A 341 12.28 -21.15 -16.61
C ASN A 341 10.91 -21.10 -17.32
N ALA A 342 9.95 -20.31 -16.83
CA ALA A 342 8.59 -20.26 -17.35
C ALA A 342 8.54 -19.86 -18.83
N LEU A 343 9.30 -18.84 -19.23
CA LEU A 343 9.32 -18.34 -20.62
C LEU A 343 10.62 -18.66 -21.37
N LYS A 344 11.53 -19.47 -20.81
CA LYS A 344 12.79 -19.91 -21.46
C LYS A 344 13.58 -18.74 -22.02
N SER A 345 13.87 -17.75 -21.20
CA SER A 345 14.67 -16.58 -21.55
C SER A 345 16.13 -16.71 -21.14
N ASP A 346 17.01 -15.86 -21.69
CA ASP A 346 18.41 -15.77 -21.28
C ASP A 346 18.52 -15.23 -19.85
N ILE A 347 17.72 -14.21 -19.53
CA ILE A 347 17.72 -13.47 -18.28
C ILE A 347 16.30 -13.34 -17.75
N ALA A 348 16.13 -13.25 -16.42
CA ALA A 348 14.88 -12.84 -15.82
C ALA A 348 15.13 -11.86 -14.66
N PHE A 349 14.15 -10.98 -14.42
CA PHE A 349 14.14 -10.02 -13.32
C PHE A 349 12.81 -10.04 -12.58
N GLU A 350 12.90 -9.82 -11.27
CA GLU A 350 11.81 -9.35 -10.43
C GLU A 350 12.30 -8.15 -9.61
N ASN A 351 11.51 -7.11 -9.48
CA ASN A 351 11.83 -6.01 -8.58
C ASN A 351 11.59 -6.41 -7.11
N GLY A 352 12.45 -5.98 -6.21
CA GLY A 352 12.38 -6.33 -4.78
C GLY A 352 11.06 -5.94 -4.12
N GLY A 353 10.35 -4.94 -4.67
CA GLY A 353 9.02 -4.55 -4.23
C GLY A 353 7.93 -5.55 -4.58
N GLY A 354 8.14 -6.40 -5.58
CA GLY A 354 7.21 -7.45 -6.01
C GLY A 354 7.22 -8.69 -5.13
N ILE A 355 8.27 -8.89 -4.29
CA ILE A 355 8.43 -10.04 -3.41
C ILE A 355 8.12 -9.61 -1.98
N ARG A 356 7.01 -10.11 -1.40
CA ARG A 356 6.39 -9.50 -0.21
C ARG A 356 6.57 -10.26 1.10
N ASN A 357 6.55 -11.58 1.10
CA ASN A 357 6.60 -12.38 2.32
C ASN A 357 7.68 -13.44 2.28
N ASP A 358 8.31 -13.66 3.43
CA ASP A 358 9.18 -14.83 3.64
C ASP A 358 8.37 -16.13 3.56
N ILE A 359 9.03 -17.23 3.14
CA ILE A 359 8.52 -18.58 3.36
C ILE A 359 9.42 -19.25 4.39
N MET A 360 8.82 -19.75 5.47
CA MET A 360 9.56 -20.42 6.55
C MET A 360 9.96 -21.83 6.13
N ALA A 361 10.98 -22.40 6.80
CA ALA A 361 11.31 -23.81 6.64
C ALA A 361 10.14 -24.71 6.98
N GLY A 362 9.88 -25.72 6.17
CA GLY A 362 8.74 -26.62 6.27
C GLY A 362 8.03 -26.84 4.93
N ASP A 363 6.79 -27.27 4.99
CA ASP A 363 5.94 -27.40 3.82
C ASP A 363 5.57 -26.01 3.28
N ILE A 364 5.69 -25.87 1.97
CA ILE A 364 5.28 -24.68 1.23
C ILE A 364 3.87 -24.92 0.70
N THR A 365 2.92 -24.13 1.15
CA THR A 365 1.55 -24.17 0.63
C THR A 365 1.37 -23.25 -0.57
N TYR A 366 0.30 -23.43 -1.32
CA TYR A 366 -0.07 -22.49 -2.39
C TYR A 366 -0.34 -21.08 -1.83
N GLY A 367 -0.81 -21.00 -0.58
CA GLY A 367 -0.97 -19.74 0.14
C GLY A 367 0.35 -19.00 0.39
N ASP A 368 1.42 -19.72 0.72
CA ASP A 368 2.75 -19.13 0.90
C ASP A 368 3.28 -18.55 -0.42
N VAL A 369 3.06 -19.27 -1.54
CA VAL A 369 3.44 -18.80 -2.88
C VAL A 369 2.70 -17.50 -3.23
N ILE A 370 1.39 -17.45 -3.03
CA ILE A 370 0.59 -16.25 -3.27
C ILE A 370 0.98 -15.12 -2.29
N GLY A 371 1.23 -15.46 -1.03
CA GLY A 371 1.69 -14.48 -0.04
C GLY A 371 3.05 -13.87 -0.39
N MET A 372 3.97 -14.63 -0.98
CA MET A 372 5.24 -14.13 -1.48
C MET A 372 5.07 -13.25 -2.73
N LEU A 373 4.15 -13.60 -3.63
CA LEU A 373 3.89 -12.93 -4.91
C LEU A 373 2.40 -12.58 -5.05
N PRO A 374 1.89 -11.54 -4.36
CA PRO A 374 0.45 -11.34 -4.18
C PRO A 374 -0.24 -10.51 -5.27
N TYR A 375 0.50 -9.96 -6.24
CA TYR A 375 -0.08 -9.14 -7.30
C TYR A 375 -0.71 -9.98 -8.43
N ASP A 376 -1.52 -9.37 -9.30
CA ASP A 376 -2.14 -10.06 -10.46
C ASP A 376 -1.30 -9.91 -11.73
N ASN A 377 0.03 -9.92 -11.59
CA ASN A 377 0.95 -9.74 -12.70
C ASN A 377 1.07 -11.01 -13.56
N THR A 378 1.19 -10.81 -14.88
CA THR A 378 1.56 -11.86 -15.84
C THR A 378 3.00 -11.70 -16.28
N LEU A 379 3.61 -12.80 -16.76
CA LEU A 379 4.97 -12.76 -17.28
C LEU A 379 4.99 -12.36 -18.75
N ARG A 380 6.02 -11.60 -19.13
CA ARG A 380 6.37 -11.26 -20.52
C ARG A 380 7.81 -11.58 -20.81
N ARG A 381 8.09 -12.01 -22.07
CA ARG A 381 9.44 -12.09 -22.57
C ARG A 381 9.66 -10.98 -23.61
N ILE A 382 10.66 -10.14 -23.37
CA ILE A 382 11.00 -8.98 -24.20
C ILE A 382 12.43 -9.08 -24.73
N GLY A 383 12.75 -8.34 -25.79
CA GLY A 383 14.10 -8.23 -26.33
C GLY A 383 14.78 -6.97 -25.82
N VAL A 384 15.93 -7.10 -25.12
CA VAL A 384 16.64 -5.99 -24.50
C VAL A 384 18.11 -6.01 -24.93
N THR A 385 18.66 -4.89 -25.43
CA THR A 385 20.08 -4.81 -25.76
C THR A 385 20.94 -4.81 -24.50
N GLY A 386 22.16 -5.37 -24.57
CA GLY A 386 23.07 -5.37 -23.41
C GLY A 386 23.37 -3.97 -22.89
N LYS A 387 23.45 -2.97 -23.79
CA LYS A 387 23.62 -1.57 -23.40
C LYS A 387 22.46 -1.10 -22.50
N LEU A 388 21.21 -1.38 -22.88
CA LEU A 388 20.02 -0.98 -22.11
C LEU A 388 19.92 -1.76 -20.80
N LEU A 389 20.32 -3.05 -20.78
CA LEU A 389 20.43 -3.84 -19.54
C LEU A 389 21.37 -3.17 -18.53
N LYS A 390 22.57 -2.77 -18.97
CA LYS A 390 23.55 -2.09 -18.12
C LYS A 390 23.02 -0.76 -17.58
N GLU A 391 22.34 0.02 -18.42
CA GLU A 391 21.70 1.27 -18.01
C GLU A 391 20.61 1.02 -16.95
N MET A 392 19.73 0.04 -17.16
CA MET A 392 18.69 -0.35 -16.21
C MET A 392 19.30 -0.80 -14.88
N LEU A 393 20.30 -1.71 -14.89
CA LEU A 393 20.95 -2.16 -13.66
C LEU A 393 21.56 -0.99 -12.89
N THR A 394 22.27 -0.08 -13.57
CA THR A 394 22.84 1.12 -12.94
C THR A 394 21.78 1.97 -12.27
N ARG A 395 20.63 2.16 -12.95
CA ARG A 395 19.54 3.00 -12.43
C ARG A 395 18.82 2.36 -11.24
N CYS A 396 18.47 1.07 -11.35
CA CYS A 396 17.75 0.35 -10.30
C CYS A 396 18.59 0.08 -9.04
N THR A 397 19.91 0.20 -9.11
CA THR A 397 20.83 -0.02 -7.98
C THR A 397 21.47 1.26 -7.46
N ALA A 398 21.13 2.42 -8.01
CA ALA A 398 21.75 3.71 -7.68
C ALA A 398 21.56 4.14 -6.22
N LEU A 399 20.53 3.65 -5.55
CA LEU A 399 20.23 4.00 -4.16
C LEU A 399 20.88 3.05 -3.13
N VAL A 400 21.50 1.94 -3.56
CA VAL A 400 22.16 1.00 -2.64
C VAL A 400 23.23 1.73 -1.80
N PRO A 401 23.22 1.59 -0.44
CA PRO A 401 22.58 0.57 0.37
C PRO A 401 21.15 0.90 0.86
N VAL A 402 20.54 2.01 0.44
CA VAL A 402 19.15 2.32 0.79
C VAL A 402 18.22 1.27 0.17
N LEU A 403 17.26 0.78 0.95
CA LEU A 403 16.28 -0.21 0.50
C LEU A 403 15.27 0.44 -0.44
N ASP A 404 15.24 -0.02 -1.70
CA ASP A 404 14.35 0.50 -2.73
C ASP A 404 13.61 -0.64 -3.43
N GLY A 405 12.29 -0.48 -3.62
CA GLY A 405 11.45 -1.50 -4.27
C GLY A 405 11.85 -1.86 -5.70
N ASN A 406 12.64 -1.01 -6.35
CA ASN A 406 13.11 -1.22 -7.71
C ASN A 406 14.40 -2.06 -7.79
N PHE A 407 15.00 -2.42 -6.66
CA PHE A 407 16.21 -3.26 -6.62
C PHE A 407 15.97 -4.59 -7.37
N PRO A 408 16.80 -4.95 -8.37
CA PRO A 408 16.55 -6.14 -9.20
C PRO A 408 17.02 -7.42 -8.52
N GLN A 409 16.15 -8.40 -8.38
CA GLN A 409 16.51 -9.80 -8.18
C GLN A 409 16.59 -10.46 -9.56
N CYS A 410 17.62 -11.25 -9.84
CA CYS A 410 17.90 -11.69 -11.22
C CYS A 410 18.21 -13.18 -11.35
N SER A 411 17.99 -13.72 -12.56
CA SER A 411 18.44 -15.03 -13.00
C SER A 411 19.09 -14.94 -14.37
N GLY A 412 20.09 -15.79 -14.63
CA GLY A 412 20.85 -15.79 -15.89
C GLY A 412 21.86 -14.65 -16.00
N LEU A 413 22.07 -13.87 -14.94
CA LEU A 413 22.94 -12.70 -14.90
C LEU A 413 23.70 -12.67 -13.57
N ARG A 414 24.93 -12.13 -13.57
CA ARG A 414 25.64 -11.72 -12.36
C ARG A 414 26.38 -10.41 -12.57
N PHE A 415 26.55 -9.59 -11.52
CA PHE A 415 27.18 -8.28 -11.62
C PHE A 415 27.65 -7.74 -10.26
N THR A 416 28.49 -6.69 -10.30
CA THR A 416 28.97 -5.99 -9.11
C THR A 416 28.39 -4.57 -9.05
N ILE A 417 27.90 -4.16 -7.87
CA ILE A 417 27.41 -2.82 -7.54
C ILE A 417 28.48 -2.07 -6.78
N HIS A 418 28.80 -0.85 -7.20
CA HIS A 418 29.75 0.07 -6.55
C HIS A 418 28.95 1.21 -5.87
N CYS A 419 28.87 1.17 -4.52
CA CYS A 419 28.00 2.09 -3.78
C CYS A 419 28.43 3.56 -3.88
N LYS A 420 29.77 3.85 -3.90
CA LYS A 420 30.23 5.25 -3.90
C LYS A 420 30.03 6.00 -5.21
N ASN A 421 30.13 5.31 -6.34
CA ASN A 421 30.01 5.93 -7.65
C ASN A 421 28.69 5.61 -8.35
N HIS A 422 27.81 4.82 -7.71
CA HIS A 422 26.51 4.41 -8.22
C HIS A 422 26.60 3.73 -9.61
N GLN A 423 27.61 2.88 -9.82
CA GLN A 423 27.87 2.18 -11.08
C GLN A 423 27.78 0.68 -10.88
N VAL A 424 27.61 -0.03 -12.00
CA VAL A 424 27.70 -1.50 -12.05
C VAL A 424 28.87 -1.92 -12.94
N SER A 425 29.54 -3.03 -12.54
CA SER A 425 30.62 -3.64 -13.31
C SER A 425 30.49 -5.17 -13.35
N ASP A 426 31.43 -5.81 -14.03
CA ASP A 426 31.56 -7.28 -14.12
C ASP A 426 30.23 -7.96 -14.46
N ILE A 427 29.49 -7.35 -15.40
CA ILE A 427 28.21 -7.90 -15.83
C ILE A 427 28.47 -9.07 -16.75
N GLU A 428 27.98 -10.25 -16.35
CA GLU A 428 28.17 -11.50 -17.08
C GLU A 428 26.84 -12.23 -17.23
N VAL A 429 26.62 -12.85 -18.36
CA VAL A 429 25.41 -13.60 -18.74
C VAL A 429 25.69 -15.08 -18.77
N LEU A 430 24.80 -15.89 -18.21
CA LEU A 430 24.87 -17.35 -18.21
C LEU A 430 24.67 -17.86 -19.63
N GLN A 431 25.59 -18.75 -20.05
CA GLN A 431 25.57 -19.40 -21.35
C GLN A 431 24.91 -20.79 -21.27
N ASP A 432 24.56 -21.37 -22.42
CA ASP A 432 23.92 -22.69 -22.51
C ASP A 432 24.77 -23.82 -21.92
N ASP A 433 26.11 -23.67 -21.92
CA ASP A 433 27.04 -24.63 -21.33
C ASP A 433 27.22 -24.50 -19.81
N GLY A 434 26.48 -23.56 -19.18
CA GLY A 434 26.53 -23.28 -17.76
C GLY A 434 27.65 -22.33 -17.31
N THR A 435 28.48 -21.84 -18.23
CA THR A 435 29.52 -20.84 -17.94
C THR A 435 28.94 -19.41 -17.99
N TYR A 436 29.66 -18.44 -17.42
CA TYR A 436 29.32 -17.03 -17.54
C TYR A 436 30.27 -16.31 -18.48
N ALA A 437 29.73 -15.53 -19.42
CA ALA A 437 30.49 -14.69 -20.34
C ALA A 437 30.17 -13.19 -20.13
N PRO A 438 31.13 -12.29 -20.37
CA PRO A 438 30.90 -10.85 -20.28
C PRO A 438 29.71 -10.41 -21.14
N LEU A 439 28.92 -9.44 -20.62
CA LEU A 439 27.80 -8.85 -21.34
C LEU A 439 28.27 -8.21 -22.65
N ASP A 440 27.70 -8.61 -23.78
CA ASP A 440 27.85 -7.91 -25.05
C ASP A 440 26.80 -6.77 -25.16
N GLU A 441 27.25 -5.53 -25.10
CA GLU A 441 26.36 -4.36 -25.13
C GLU A 441 25.56 -4.25 -26.46
N ASN A 442 26.01 -4.87 -27.53
CA ASN A 442 25.36 -4.85 -28.85
C ASN A 442 24.42 -6.05 -29.08
N HIS A 443 24.52 -7.08 -28.28
CA HIS A 443 23.64 -8.24 -28.38
C HIS A 443 22.26 -7.93 -27.81
N THR A 444 21.21 -8.53 -28.37
CA THR A 444 19.86 -8.46 -27.85
C THR A 444 19.53 -9.75 -27.08
N TYR A 445 19.39 -9.64 -25.79
CA TYR A 445 19.03 -10.74 -24.89
C TYR A 445 17.51 -10.85 -24.76
N SER A 446 17.00 -12.06 -24.60
CA SER A 446 15.63 -12.30 -24.20
C SER A 446 15.52 -12.17 -22.67
N VAL A 447 14.60 -11.34 -22.20
CA VAL A 447 14.41 -11.04 -20.77
C VAL A 447 12.99 -11.33 -20.36
N THR A 448 12.81 -12.15 -19.32
CA THR A 448 11.50 -12.36 -18.69
C THR A 448 11.35 -11.46 -17.48
N LEU A 449 10.22 -10.77 -17.39
CA LEU A 449 9.81 -9.91 -16.27
C LEU A 449 8.28 -9.86 -16.20
N THR A 450 7.75 -9.18 -15.21
CA THR A 450 6.31 -8.98 -15.11
C THR A 450 5.79 -7.96 -16.13
N ASP A 451 4.53 -8.05 -16.50
CA ASP A 451 3.87 -7.06 -17.34
C ASP A 451 3.85 -5.67 -16.67
N TYR A 452 3.79 -5.61 -15.34
CA TYR A 452 3.97 -4.38 -14.55
C TYR A 452 5.32 -3.70 -14.86
N ASN A 453 6.44 -4.43 -14.74
CA ASN A 453 7.76 -3.88 -15.04
C ASN A 453 7.89 -3.46 -16.51
N HIS A 454 7.37 -4.26 -17.46
CA HIS A 454 7.44 -3.91 -18.88
C HIS A 454 6.61 -2.67 -19.22
N LYS A 455 5.47 -2.45 -18.53
CA LYS A 455 4.66 -1.24 -18.70
C LYS A 455 5.28 0.02 -18.08
N GLY A 456 6.42 -0.12 -17.42
CA GLY A 456 7.19 0.98 -16.86
C GLY A 456 7.00 1.15 -15.35
N GLY A 457 6.55 0.10 -14.65
CA GLY A 457 6.50 0.10 -13.20
C GLY A 457 7.87 0.33 -12.58
N GLY A 458 7.97 1.31 -11.67
CA GLY A 458 9.21 1.71 -11.06
C GLY A 458 10.24 2.26 -12.06
N PHE A 459 11.52 1.98 -11.83
CA PHE A 459 12.60 2.40 -12.74
C PHE A 459 12.76 1.50 -13.98
N PHE A 460 11.90 0.49 -14.14
CA PHE A 460 11.87 -0.35 -15.34
C PHE A 460 11.26 0.34 -16.58
N GLU A 461 10.89 1.61 -16.48
CA GLU A 461 10.37 2.42 -17.59
C GLU A 461 11.26 2.38 -18.84
N LEU A 462 12.58 2.14 -18.67
CA LEU A 462 13.53 1.95 -19.75
C LEU A 462 13.17 0.77 -20.67
N PHE A 463 12.45 -0.23 -20.15
CA PHE A 463 12.03 -1.40 -20.91
C PHE A 463 10.71 -1.22 -21.65
N LYS A 464 9.95 -0.16 -21.35
CA LYS A 464 8.66 0.12 -22.00
C LYS A 464 8.71 0.12 -23.55
N PRO A 465 9.76 0.66 -24.22
CA PRO A 465 9.86 0.61 -25.68
C PRO A 465 10.41 -0.72 -26.23
N CYS A 466 10.80 -1.67 -25.37
CA CYS A 466 11.40 -2.93 -25.82
C CYS A 466 10.36 -3.82 -26.50
N PRO A 467 10.75 -4.52 -27.59
CA PRO A 467 9.83 -5.36 -28.33
C PRO A 467 9.43 -6.59 -27.49
N VAL A 468 8.13 -6.88 -27.45
CA VAL A 468 7.62 -8.09 -26.85
C VAL A 468 7.90 -9.28 -27.77
N LEU A 469 8.69 -10.24 -27.29
CA LEU A 469 9.00 -11.49 -27.99
C LEU A 469 7.94 -12.56 -27.73
N GLN A 470 7.30 -12.51 -26.55
CA GLN A 470 6.25 -13.42 -26.16
C GLN A 470 5.34 -12.78 -25.10
N GLU A 471 4.05 -12.64 -25.42
CA GLU A 471 2.99 -12.41 -24.43
C GLU A 471 2.66 -13.73 -23.74
N SER A 472 2.31 -13.67 -22.45
CA SER A 472 1.94 -14.86 -21.70
C SER A 472 0.78 -14.55 -20.77
N SER A 473 -0.12 -15.50 -20.58
CA SER A 473 -1.15 -15.48 -19.55
C SER A 473 -0.70 -16.13 -18.23
N VAL A 474 0.54 -16.61 -18.18
CA VAL A 474 1.10 -17.23 -16.97
C VAL A 474 1.29 -16.15 -15.91
N ARG A 475 0.61 -16.32 -14.78
CA ARG A 475 0.79 -15.45 -13.63
C ARG A 475 2.13 -15.72 -12.96
N TYR A 476 2.74 -14.71 -12.44
CA TYR A 476 4.07 -14.81 -11.83
C TYR A 476 4.10 -15.76 -10.61
N ASN A 477 3.03 -15.82 -9.79
CA ASN A 477 2.91 -16.79 -8.70
C ASN A 477 2.63 -18.23 -9.21
N GLU A 478 1.91 -18.41 -10.32
CA GLU A 478 1.76 -19.70 -10.98
C GLU A 478 3.10 -20.21 -11.53
N ALA A 479 3.91 -19.31 -12.10
CA ALA A 479 5.27 -19.66 -12.56
C ALA A 479 6.14 -20.18 -11.40
N LEU A 480 6.07 -19.55 -10.21
CA LEU A 480 6.77 -20.02 -9.02
C LEU A 480 6.21 -21.36 -8.54
N SER A 481 4.89 -21.52 -8.46
CA SER A 481 4.25 -22.79 -8.07
C SER A 481 4.62 -23.92 -9.02
N ASP A 482 4.64 -23.68 -10.33
CA ASP A 482 5.03 -24.65 -11.35
C ASP A 482 6.51 -25.00 -11.27
N TYR A 483 7.37 -24.02 -11.03
CA TYR A 483 8.80 -24.24 -10.84
C TYR A 483 9.06 -25.13 -9.63
N LEU A 484 8.45 -24.84 -8.48
CA LEU A 484 8.56 -25.64 -7.26
C LEU A 484 8.09 -27.09 -7.47
N THR A 485 6.93 -27.26 -8.10
CA THR A 485 6.31 -28.60 -8.26
C THR A 485 6.91 -29.41 -9.41
N LYS A 486 7.08 -28.81 -10.59
CA LYS A 486 7.42 -29.52 -11.85
C LYS A 486 8.92 -29.56 -12.13
N VAL A 487 9.66 -28.51 -11.74
CA VAL A 487 11.10 -28.41 -12.02
C VAL A 487 11.92 -28.89 -10.84
N LEU A 488 11.59 -28.41 -9.63
CA LEU A 488 12.30 -28.81 -8.42
C LEU A 488 11.74 -30.11 -7.79
N GLY A 489 10.68 -30.68 -8.37
CA GLY A 489 10.10 -31.95 -7.89
C GLY A 489 9.52 -31.88 -6.49
N GLY A 490 9.05 -30.71 -6.05
CA GLY A 490 8.44 -30.50 -4.74
C GLY A 490 9.43 -30.25 -3.59
N ASN A 491 10.71 -29.97 -3.88
CA ASN A 491 11.68 -29.62 -2.83
C ASN A 491 12.69 -28.59 -3.37
N THR A 492 12.89 -27.49 -2.61
CA THR A 492 13.83 -26.44 -3.02
C THR A 492 15.30 -26.88 -2.99
N GLY A 493 15.62 -27.92 -2.20
CA GLY A 493 16.96 -28.43 -2.06
C GLY A 493 17.95 -27.42 -1.48
N LYS A 494 19.25 -27.75 -1.56
CA LYS A 494 20.33 -26.89 -1.06
C LYS A 494 20.62 -25.68 -1.96
N ALA A 495 20.08 -25.66 -3.18
CA ALA A 495 20.33 -24.55 -4.12
C ALA A 495 19.86 -23.20 -3.58
N TYR A 496 18.79 -23.19 -2.76
CA TYR A 496 18.22 -22.00 -2.17
C TYR A 496 18.44 -21.90 -0.64
N ALA A 497 19.47 -22.59 -0.12
CA ALA A 497 19.86 -22.48 1.29
C ALA A 497 20.42 -21.07 1.61
N GLN A 498 21.09 -20.45 0.66
CA GLN A 498 21.73 -19.13 0.71
C GLN A 498 21.56 -18.42 -0.65
N PRO A 499 21.74 -17.10 -0.73
CA PRO A 499 21.87 -16.38 -2.00
C PRO A 499 22.99 -17.02 -2.87
N GLN A 500 22.81 -17.01 -4.19
CA GLN A 500 23.69 -17.71 -5.14
C GLN A 500 24.93 -16.89 -5.55
N GLY A 501 25.08 -15.66 -5.05
CA GLY A 501 26.22 -14.79 -5.34
C GLY A 501 26.16 -14.14 -6.72
N ARG A 502 24.95 -13.87 -7.20
CA ARG A 502 24.69 -13.20 -8.48
C ARG A 502 24.94 -11.70 -8.41
N ILE A 503 24.70 -11.10 -7.24
CA ILE A 503 24.80 -9.66 -7.02
C ILE A 503 25.82 -9.38 -5.91
N LYS A 504 26.96 -8.85 -6.31
CA LYS A 504 28.01 -8.45 -5.39
C LYS A 504 27.90 -6.95 -5.12
N ILE A 505 27.97 -6.56 -3.85
CA ILE A 505 27.96 -5.15 -3.43
C ILE A 505 29.32 -4.81 -2.82
N VAL A 506 29.92 -3.72 -3.27
CA VAL A 506 31.21 -3.20 -2.79
C VAL A 506 31.06 -1.74 -2.37
N GLU A 507 31.71 -1.38 -1.26
CA GLU A 507 31.64 -0.05 -0.64
C GLU A 507 32.76 0.89 -1.12
N ASP A 508 33.45 0.55 -2.19
CA ASP A 508 34.59 1.28 -2.76
C ASP A 508 34.25 2.63 -3.41
#